data_42b7cf02aeb4fe70cf03ba6275dc6660
#
_entry.id   42b7cf02aeb4fe70cf03ba6275dc6660
#
_cell.length_a   1.000
_cell.length_b   1.000
_cell.length_c   1.000
_cell.angle_alpha   90.00
_cell.angle_beta   90.00
_cell.angle_gamma   90.00
#
_symmetry.space_group_name_H-M   'P 1'
#
loop_
_entity.id
_entity.type
_entity.pdbx_description
1 polymer ?
#
loop_
_entity_poly.entity_id
_entity_poly.type
_entity_poly.pdbx_seq_one_letter_code
_entity_poly.pdbx_strand_id
1 'polypeptide(L)'
;MTPRIVAGYRLASALARIVPARPGAAAARAIGRLVGRLDGDRRRIVERNLRRVRPDGPTGPELRRSIDEVFASYADYYFHSFRLPAMTPAQVVDGFSEEGYERIAEALRVGNGAILAMPHMGSWEWAAYWLVLHHEVPVGCVVEALEPPELFEWYRSFRTSIGIKVVGLGPSAGTEVLAMLRENRAVCLPSDRHVGGAGVEVEFFGEQTTLPAGLATLALRTGAPLLPIAVYDHPGGCHGVVPVSYTHLTLPTKA
;
A
#
# COMPACT_ATOMS: atom_id res chain seq x y z
N MET A 1 24.42 0.65 18.37
CA MET A 1 24.48 -0.58 17.53
C MET A 1 23.17 -0.68 16.75
N THR A 2 23.23 -0.78 15.43
CA THR A 2 22.03 -0.92 14.58
C THR A 2 21.28 -2.19 14.97
N PRO A 3 19.97 -2.12 15.27
CA PRO A 3 19.20 -3.31 15.60
C PRO A 3 19.31 -4.37 14.50
N ARG A 4 19.40 -5.65 14.88
CA ARG A 4 19.57 -6.76 13.93
C ARG A 4 18.52 -6.78 12.82
N ILE A 5 17.29 -6.36 13.15
CA ILE A 5 16.19 -6.27 12.21
C ILE A 5 16.49 -5.25 11.09
N VAL A 6 17.00 -4.06 11.44
CA VAL A 6 17.36 -3.01 10.47
C VAL A 6 18.50 -3.48 9.55
N ALA A 7 19.48 -4.18 10.12
CA ALA A 7 20.57 -4.78 9.32
C ALA A 7 20.02 -5.81 8.32
N GLY A 8 19.05 -6.63 8.72
CA GLY A 8 18.35 -7.58 7.85
C GLY A 8 17.63 -6.89 6.68
N TYR A 9 16.87 -5.84 6.95
CA TYR A 9 16.19 -5.06 5.89
C TYR A 9 17.17 -4.40 4.93
N ARG A 10 18.26 -3.81 5.45
CA ARG A 10 19.34 -3.21 4.62
C ARG A 10 19.99 -4.25 3.72
N LEU A 11 20.30 -5.42 4.25
CA LEU A 11 20.90 -6.51 3.48
C LEU A 11 19.93 -7.01 2.40
N ALA A 12 18.67 -7.28 2.76
CA ALA A 12 17.65 -7.71 1.81
C ALA A 12 17.46 -6.68 0.69
N SER A 13 17.42 -5.37 1.03
CA SER A 13 17.34 -4.30 0.05
C SER A 13 18.59 -4.23 -0.85
N ALA A 14 19.78 -4.37 -0.30
CA ALA A 14 21.02 -4.40 -1.09
C ALA A 14 21.03 -5.57 -2.07
N LEU A 15 20.65 -6.77 -1.63
CA LEU A 15 20.55 -7.95 -2.48
C LEU A 15 19.48 -7.78 -3.57
N ALA A 16 18.30 -7.27 -3.23
CA ALA A 16 17.23 -7.05 -4.19
C ALA A 16 17.63 -6.10 -5.33
N ARG A 17 18.53 -5.13 -5.08
CA ARG A 17 18.99 -4.16 -6.08
C ARG A 17 19.99 -4.74 -7.08
N ILE A 18 20.78 -5.76 -6.70
CA ILE A 18 21.82 -6.33 -7.55
C ILE A 18 21.39 -7.61 -8.27
N VAL A 19 20.42 -8.35 -7.71
CA VAL A 19 19.94 -9.60 -8.31
C VAL A 19 19.03 -9.29 -9.50
N PRO A 20 19.16 -9.98 -10.65
CA PRO A 20 18.23 -9.81 -11.78
C PRO A 20 16.78 -10.06 -11.37
N ALA A 21 15.84 -9.30 -11.98
CA ALA A 21 14.44 -9.26 -11.54
C ALA A 21 13.77 -10.64 -11.47
N ARG A 22 13.81 -11.41 -12.59
CA ARG A 22 13.12 -12.71 -12.67
C ARG A 22 13.63 -13.74 -11.66
N PRO A 23 14.94 -14.06 -11.58
CA PRO A 23 15.43 -15.01 -10.58
C PRO A 23 15.29 -14.50 -9.15
N GLY A 24 15.40 -13.18 -8.91
CA GLY A 24 15.20 -12.59 -7.59
C GLY A 24 13.76 -12.72 -7.11
N ALA A 25 12.78 -12.41 -7.94
CA ALA A 25 11.36 -12.62 -7.64
C ALA A 25 11.05 -14.10 -7.37
N ALA A 26 11.56 -15.02 -8.19
CA ALA A 26 11.38 -16.46 -7.97
C ALA A 26 11.97 -16.91 -6.63
N ALA A 27 13.16 -16.44 -6.28
CA ALA A 27 13.80 -16.73 -5.00
C ALA A 27 13.01 -16.14 -3.82
N ALA A 28 12.57 -14.88 -3.91
CA ALA A 28 11.74 -14.23 -2.90
C ALA A 28 10.46 -15.02 -2.64
N ARG A 29 9.74 -15.42 -3.70
CA ARG A 29 8.53 -16.23 -3.61
C ARG A 29 8.78 -17.60 -2.96
N ALA A 30 9.91 -18.26 -3.30
CA ALA A 30 10.28 -19.52 -2.69
C ALA A 30 10.58 -19.36 -1.17
N ILE A 31 11.30 -18.31 -0.80
CA ILE A 31 11.59 -17.96 0.59
C ILE A 31 10.27 -17.64 1.33
N GLY A 32 9.38 -16.87 0.73
CA GLY A 32 8.07 -16.56 1.30
C GLY A 32 7.26 -17.82 1.64
N ARG A 33 7.17 -18.78 0.70
CA ARG A 33 6.50 -20.07 0.96
C ARG A 33 7.16 -20.85 2.11
N LEU A 34 8.49 -20.86 2.17
CA LEU A 34 9.21 -21.53 3.25
C LEU A 34 8.91 -20.88 4.60
N VAL A 35 9.02 -19.56 4.70
CA VAL A 35 8.68 -18.79 5.92
C VAL A 35 7.25 -19.07 6.34
N GLY A 36 6.28 -19.05 5.40
CA GLY A 36 4.88 -19.34 5.69
C GLY A 36 4.63 -20.77 6.20
N ARG A 37 5.50 -21.72 5.87
CA ARG A 37 5.42 -23.09 6.43
C ARG A 37 5.99 -23.19 7.83
N LEU A 38 6.93 -22.32 8.17
CA LEU A 38 7.58 -22.30 9.48
C LEU A 38 6.82 -21.43 10.50
N ASP A 39 6.04 -20.44 10.04
CA ASP A 39 5.23 -19.55 10.87
C ASP A 39 3.78 -20.05 10.98
N GLY A 40 3.56 -20.99 11.89
CA GLY A 40 2.24 -21.62 12.08
C GLY A 40 1.14 -20.64 12.53
N ASP A 41 1.49 -19.60 13.28
CA ASP A 41 0.52 -18.62 13.78
C ASP A 41 -0.01 -17.72 12.66
N ARG A 42 0.90 -17.13 11.89
CA ARG A 42 0.50 -16.32 10.71
C ARG A 42 -0.23 -17.18 9.68
N ARG A 43 0.22 -18.42 9.48
CA ARG A 43 -0.46 -19.36 8.58
C ARG A 43 -1.91 -19.58 8.98
N ARG A 44 -2.22 -19.77 10.27
CA ARG A 44 -3.60 -19.90 10.78
C ARG A 44 -4.43 -18.63 10.54
N ILE A 45 -3.83 -17.45 10.69
CA ILE A 45 -4.50 -16.18 10.40
C ILE A 45 -4.86 -16.08 8.92
N VAL A 46 -3.91 -16.36 8.03
CA VAL A 46 -4.14 -16.36 6.58
C VAL A 46 -5.22 -17.35 6.19
N GLU A 47 -5.18 -18.58 6.72
CA GLU A 47 -6.21 -19.60 6.47
C GLU A 47 -7.59 -19.12 6.90
N ARG A 48 -7.72 -18.60 8.10
CA ARG A 48 -8.99 -18.07 8.63
C ARG A 48 -9.54 -16.95 7.72
N ASN A 49 -8.68 -16.03 7.29
CA ASN A 49 -9.10 -14.93 6.44
C ASN A 49 -9.51 -15.42 5.04
N LEU A 50 -8.77 -16.34 4.43
CA LEU A 50 -9.16 -16.94 3.14
C LEU A 50 -10.52 -17.66 3.21
N ARG A 51 -10.79 -18.38 4.28
CA ARG A 51 -12.09 -19.05 4.49
C ARG A 51 -13.23 -18.04 4.69
N ARG A 52 -12.94 -16.89 5.32
CA ARG A 52 -13.93 -15.81 5.52
C ARG A 52 -14.33 -15.17 4.21
N VAL A 53 -13.36 -14.78 3.39
CA VAL A 53 -13.62 -14.10 2.11
C VAL A 53 -14.14 -15.06 1.01
N ARG A 54 -13.96 -16.35 1.20
CA ARG A 54 -14.44 -17.42 0.29
C ARG A 54 -15.01 -18.58 1.10
N PRO A 55 -16.22 -18.47 1.66
CA PRO A 55 -16.82 -19.54 2.46
C PRO A 55 -16.92 -20.87 1.69
N ASP A 56 -17.28 -20.80 0.39
CA ASP A 56 -17.35 -21.96 -0.52
C ASP A 56 -16.04 -22.17 -1.30
N GLY A 57 -14.95 -21.65 -0.79
CA GLY A 57 -13.64 -21.63 -1.46
C GLY A 57 -12.86 -22.94 -1.34
N PRO A 58 -11.60 -22.94 -1.75
CA PRO A 58 -10.78 -24.13 -1.81
C PRO A 58 -10.58 -24.79 -0.45
N THR A 59 -10.49 -26.12 -0.44
CA THR A 59 -10.21 -26.94 0.73
C THR A 59 -8.97 -27.83 0.51
N GLY A 60 -8.51 -28.49 1.55
CA GLY A 60 -7.44 -29.49 1.45
C GLY A 60 -6.16 -28.97 0.78
N PRO A 61 -5.64 -29.66 -0.25
CA PRO A 61 -4.39 -29.24 -0.92
C PRO A 61 -4.46 -27.90 -1.63
N GLU A 62 -5.61 -27.52 -2.15
CA GLU A 62 -5.81 -26.26 -2.84
C GLU A 62 -5.78 -25.07 -1.88
N LEU A 63 -6.41 -25.18 -0.72
CA LEU A 63 -6.31 -24.17 0.33
C LEU A 63 -4.86 -24.00 0.80
N ARG A 64 -4.12 -25.11 0.97
CA ARG A 64 -2.69 -25.02 1.32
C ARG A 64 -1.88 -24.27 0.28
N ARG A 65 -2.14 -24.49 -1.01
CA ARG A 65 -1.51 -23.73 -2.11
C ARG A 65 -1.87 -22.25 -2.06
N SER A 66 -3.14 -21.93 -1.81
CA SER A 66 -3.59 -20.54 -1.67
C SER A 66 -2.90 -19.83 -0.51
N ILE A 67 -2.75 -20.50 0.63
CA ILE A 67 -2.00 -19.95 1.78
C ILE A 67 -0.52 -19.74 1.42
N ASP A 68 0.14 -20.73 0.81
CA ASP A 68 1.54 -20.62 0.38
C ASP A 68 1.72 -19.47 -0.61
N GLU A 69 0.72 -19.20 -1.46
CA GLU A 69 0.74 -18.12 -2.42
C GLU A 69 0.64 -16.73 -1.76
N VAL A 70 -0.14 -16.57 -0.70
CA VAL A 70 -0.18 -15.32 0.08
C VAL A 70 1.21 -14.97 0.63
N PHE A 71 1.94 -15.95 1.21
CA PHE A 71 3.29 -15.72 1.70
C PHE A 71 4.29 -15.45 0.57
N ALA A 72 4.14 -16.13 -0.56
CA ALA A 72 4.97 -15.91 -1.73
C ALA A 72 4.78 -14.49 -2.29
N SER A 73 3.53 -14.06 -2.44
CA SER A 73 3.18 -12.72 -2.92
C SER A 73 3.69 -11.62 -2.00
N TYR A 74 3.60 -11.83 -0.68
CA TYR A 74 4.11 -10.88 0.30
C TYR A 74 5.63 -10.70 0.23
N ALA A 75 6.38 -11.80 0.04
CA ALA A 75 7.83 -11.73 -0.14
C ALA A 75 8.22 -11.08 -1.49
N ASP A 76 7.45 -11.34 -2.54
CA ASP A 76 7.62 -10.73 -3.86
C ASP A 76 7.41 -9.21 -3.81
N TYR A 77 6.36 -8.75 -3.11
CA TYR A 77 6.13 -7.34 -2.83
C TYR A 77 7.37 -6.66 -2.22
N TYR A 78 7.98 -7.25 -1.18
CA TYR A 78 9.19 -6.68 -0.58
C TYR A 78 10.36 -6.66 -1.56
N PHE A 79 10.53 -7.71 -2.36
CA PHE A 79 11.58 -7.77 -3.37
C PHE A 79 11.43 -6.64 -4.39
N HIS A 80 10.24 -6.41 -4.91
CA HIS A 80 9.95 -5.35 -5.86
C HIS A 80 10.13 -3.97 -5.23
N SER A 81 9.56 -3.73 -4.05
CA SER A 81 9.69 -2.46 -3.32
C SER A 81 11.15 -2.09 -3.07
N PHE A 82 11.98 -3.04 -2.62
CA PHE A 82 13.39 -2.78 -2.34
C PHE A 82 14.24 -2.50 -3.59
N ARG A 83 13.79 -2.93 -4.76
CA ARG A 83 14.44 -2.66 -6.04
C ARG A 83 14.18 -1.26 -6.57
N LEU A 84 13.06 -0.66 -6.25
CA LEU A 84 12.60 0.59 -6.86
C LEU A 84 13.68 1.68 -6.95
N PRO A 85 14.48 1.97 -5.90
CA PRO A 85 15.52 3.00 -5.99
C PRO A 85 16.67 2.68 -6.95
N ALA A 86 16.81 1.43 -7.39
CA ALA A 86 17.82 1.00 -8.35
C ALA A 86 17.27 0.80 -9.78
N MET A 87 15.96 0.93 -9.96
CA MET A 87 15.35 0.89 -11.29
C MET A 87 15.56 2.19 -12.03
N THR A 88 15.80 2.11 -13.32
CA THR A 88 15.81 3.30 -14.17
C THR A 88 14.38 3.85 -14.33
N PRO A 89 14.21 5.17 -14.61
CA PRO A 89 12.88 5.73 -14.89
C PRO A 89 12.12 4.94 -15.98
N ALA A 90 12.78 4.53 -17.04
CA ALA A 90 12.17 3.71 -18.09
C ALA A 90 11.66 2.36 -17.54
N GLN A 91 12.45 1.67 -16.72
CA GLN A 91 12.01 0.41 -16.09
C GLN A 91 10.79 0.57 -15.18
N VAL A 92 10.70 1.71 -14.48
CA VAL A 92 9.54 2.01 -13.62
C VAL A 92 8.31 2.26 -14.48
N VAL A 93 8.44 3.06 -15.54
CA VAL A 93 7.33 3.43 -16.43
C VAL A 93 6.88 2.23 -17.26
N ASP A 94 7.79 1.52 -17.91
CA ASP A 94 7.46 0.37 -18.78
C ASP A 94 6.92 -0.84 -18.01
N GLY A 95 7.27 -0.97 -16.74
CA GLY A 95 6.80 -2.04 -15.85
C GLY A 95 5.47 -1.74 -15.16
N PHE A 96 4.83 -0.60 -15.43
CA PHE A 96 3.57 -0.22 -14.83
C PHE A 96 2.51 0.05 -15.91
N SER A 97 1.33 -0.53 -15.72
CA SER A 97 0.14 -0.19 -16.51
C SER A 97 -0.95 0.37 -15.59
N GLU A 98 -1.88 1.12 -16.15
CA GLU A 98 -2.92 1.75 -15.34
C GLU A 98 -4.29 1.76 -16.03
N GLU A 99 -5.33 1.88 -15.19
CA GLU A 99 -6.69 2.14 -15.62
C GLU A 99 -7.30 3.22 -14.72
N GLY A 100 -7.78 4.31 -15.30
CA GLY A 100 -8.51 5.34 -14.58
C GLY A 100 -7.64 6.47 -14.02
N TYR A 101 -6.40 6.65 -14.48
CA TYR A 101 -5.54 7.78 -14.06
C TYR A 101 -6.20 9.14 -14.30
N GLU A 102 -7.03 9.27 -15.35
CA GLU A 102 -7.77 10.50 -15.66
C GLU A 102 -8.59 11.01 -14.46
N ARG A 103 -9.02 10.13 -13.55
CA ARG A 103 -9.74 10.51 -12.32
C ARG A 103 -8.82 11.19 -11.30
N ILE A 104 -7.56 10.73 -11.20
CA ILE A 104 -6.56 11.41 -10.36
C ILE A 104 -6.22 12.77 -10.96
N ALA A 105 -6.00 12.84 -12.27
CA ALA A 105 -5.70 14.09 -12.96
C ALA A 105 -6.84 15.12 -12.79
N GLU A 106 -8.09 14.70 -12.95
CA GLU A 106 -9.26 15.57 -12.74
C GLU A 106 -9.38 16.04 -11.28
N ALA A 107 -9.16 15.13 -10.31
CA ALA A 107 -9.17 15.48 -8.89
C ALA A 107 -8.11 16.55 -8.56
N LEU A 108 -6.91 16.41 -9.08
CA LEU A 108 -5.82 17.37 -8.86
C LEU A 108 -6.04 18.69 -9.60
N ARG A 109 -6.76 18.69 -10.74
CA ARG A 109 -7.13 19.92 -11.48
C ARG A 109 -8.01 20.84 -10.65
N VAL A 110 -8.79 20.32 -9.70
CA VAL A 110 -9.60 21.11 -8.77
C VAL A 110 -8.72 21.93 -7.80
N GLY A 111 -7.49 21.48 -7.52
CA GLY A 111 -6.53 22.21 -6.71
C GLY A 111 -6.60 21.98 -5.19
N ASN A 112 -7.44 21.03 -4.75
CA ASN A 112 -7.61 20.67 -3.33
C ASN A 112 -6.84 19.40 -2.93
N GLY A 113 -5.91 18.93 -3.77
CA GLY A 113 -5.30 17.62 -3.64
C GLY A 113 -6.29 16.48 -3.92
N ALA A 114 -5.82 15.26 -3.76
CA ALA A 114 -6.63 14.05 -3.88
C ALA A 114 -6.29 13.08 -2.76
N ILE A 115 -7.30 12.42 -2.18
CA ILE A 115 -7.12 11.35 -1.20
C ILE A 115 -7.22 10.02 -1.94
N LEU A 116 -6.12 9.27 -1.96
CA LEU A 116 -6.04 7.95 -2.55
C LEU A 116 -6.27 6.91 -1.45
N ALA A 117 -7.50 6.39 -1.38
CA ALA A 117 -7.87 5.33 -0.44
C ALA A 117 -7.42 3.98 -0.99
N MET A 118 -6.47 3.34 -0.33
CA MET A 118 -5.86 2.12 -0.84
C MET A 118 -5.81 1.02 0.21
N PRO A 119 -6.05 -0.24 -0.15
CA PRO A 119 -5.73 -1.37 0.70
C PRO A 119 -4.22 -1.65 0.65
N HIS A 120 -3.68 -2.38 1.63
CA HIS A 120 -2.32 -2.92 1.57
C HIS A 120 -2.26 -4.08 0.55
N MET A 121 -2.29 -3.73 -0.72
CA MET A 121 -2.33 -4.68 -1.83
C MET A 121 -1.39 -4.26 -2.96
N GLY A 122 -0.65 -5.23 -3.48
CA GLY A 122 0.31 -5.02 -4.55
C GLY A 122 1.46 -4.07 -4.19
N SER A 123 2.27 -3.75 -5.16
CA SER A 123 3.45 -2.88 -5.02
C SER A 123 3.07 -1.40 -5.11
N TRP A 124 2.35 -0.91 -4.12
CA TRP A 124 1.83 0.46 -4.08
C TRP A 124 2.94 1.54 -4.18
N GLU A 125 4.13 1.28 -3.64
CA GLU A 125 5.28 2.19 -3.81
C GLU A 125 5.68 2.31 -5.29
N TRP A 126 5.52 1.25 -6.08
CA TRP A 126 5.76 1.33 -7.53
C TRP A 126 4.73 2.26 -8.18
N ALA A 127 3.44 2.09 -7.89
CA ALA A 127 2.39 2.97 -8.39
C ALA A 127 2.64 4.44 -8.00
N ALA A 128 3.02 4.71 -6.74
CA ALA A 128 3.35 6.05 -6.28
C ALA A 128 4.58 6.63 -7.00
N TYR A 129 5.63 5.84 -7.19
CA TYR A 129 6.83 6.27 -7.90
C TYR A 129 6.55 6.50 -9.40
N TRP A 130 5.71 5.67 -10.01
CA TRP A 130 5.24 5.86 -11.38
C TRP A 130 4.47 7.18 -11.54
N LEU A 131 3.55 7.52 -10.62
CA LEU A 131 2.87 8.81 -10.61
C LEU A 131 3.85 9.99 -10.55
N VAL A 132 4.89 9.88 -9.71
CA VAL A 132 5.92 10.92 -9.59
C VAL A 132 6.74 11.06 -10.88
N LEU A 133 7.16 9.93 -11.48
CA LEU A 133 8.05 9.93 -12.65
C LEU A 133 7.34 10.23 -13.96
N HIS A 134 6.16 9.64 -14.17
CA HIS A 134 5.47 9.67 -15.46
C HIS A 134 4.52 10.85 -15.58
N HIS A 135 3.89 11.24 -14.49
CA HIS A 135 2.91 12.33 -14.47
C HIS A 135 3.34 13.54 -13.64
N GLU A 136 4.53 13.52 -13.06
CA GLU A 136 5.04 14.59 -12.20
C GLU A 136 4.09 14.95 -11.03
N VAL A 137 3.23 13.99 -10.63
CA VAL A 137 2.28 14.18 -9.55
C VAL A 137 3.01 14.17 -8.21
N PRO A 138 2.89 15.23 -7.39
CA PRO A 138 3.48 15.23 -6.06
C PRO A 138 2.70 14.27 -5.14
N VAL A 139 3.34 13.19 -4.72
CA VAL A 139 2.73 12.16 -3.87
C VAL A 139 3.13 12.34 -2.41
N GLY A 140 2.19 12.06 -1.50
CA GLY A 140 2.43 11.94 -0.08
C GLY A 140 1.80 10.66 0.49
N CYS A 141 2.29 10.18 1.63
CA CYS A 141 1.67 9.04 2.33
C CYS A 141 1.78 9.18 3.83
N VAL A 142 0.81 8.58 4.54
CA VAL A 142 0.88 8.37 5.98
C VAL A 142 1.28 6.94 6.24
N VAL A 143 2.23 6.75 7.15
CA VAL A 143 2.76 5.42 7.50
C VAL A 143 2.76 5.22 9.00
N GLU A 144 2.54 4.00 9.44
CA GLU A 144 2.64 3.61 10.85
C GLU A 144 4.08 3.82 11.35
N ALA A 145 4.23 4.35 12.56
CA ALA A 145 5.53 4.47 13.20
C ALA A 145 6.04 3.05 13.55
N LEU A 146 7.04 2.59 12.80
CA LEU A 146 7.63 1.27 12.99
C LEU A 146 8.64 1.28 14.14
N GLU A 147 8.67 0.20 14.89
CA GLU A 147 9.70 -0.06 15.88
C GLU A 147 10.75 -1.04 15.33
N PRO A 148 12.04 -0.83 15.59
CA PRO A 148 12.63 0.34 16.26
C PRO A 148 12.63 1.60 15.37
N PRO A 149 12.80 2.82 15.94
CA PRO A 149 12.76 4.08 15.20
C PRO A 149 13.71 4.13 13.99
N GLU A 150 14.84 3.45 14.04
CA GLU A 150 15.80 3.36 12.94
C GLU A 150 15.21 2.61 11.73
N LEU A 151 14.26 1.71 11.94
CA LEU A 151 13.54 1.03 10.86
C LEU A 151 12.57 2.01 10.18
N PHE A 152 11.85 2.80 10.96
CA PHE A 152 10.99 3.85 10.43
C PHE A 152 11.78 4.85 9.59
N GLU A 153 12.91 5.35 10.10
CA GLU A 153 13.76 6.29 9.38
C GLU A 153 14.35 5.70 8.10
N TRP A 154 14.68 4.42 8.11
CA TRP A 154 15.13 3.72 6.91
C TRP A 154 14.04 3.66 5.84
N TYR A 155 12.81 3.29 6.21
CA TYR A 155 11.67 3.29 5.29
C TYR A 155 11.30 4.68 4.81
N ARG A 156 11.35 5.68 5.69
CA ARG A 156 11.11 7.08 5.34
C ARG A 156 12.11 7.55 4.30
N SER A 157 13.40 7.31 4.53
CA SER A 157 14.47 7.67 3.59
C SER A 157 14.32 6.95 2.24
N PHE A 158 13.95 5.67 2.27
CA PHE A 158 13.66 4.88 1.08
C PHE A 158 12.55 5.53 0.24
N ARG A 159 11.38 5.82 0.83
CA ARG A 159 10.24 6.43 0.12
C ARG A 159 10.55 7.85 -0.35
N THR A 160 11.27 8.62 0.46
CA THR A 160 11.69 9.97 0.07
C THR A 160 12.64 9.93 -1.14
N SER A 161 13.50 8.91 -1.24
CA SER A 161 14.43 8.78 -2.38
C SER A 161 13.73 8.50 -3.72
N ILE A 162 12.49 8.07 -3.70
CA ILE A 162 11.62 7.87 -4.87
C ILE A 162 10.54 8.96 -5.00
N GLY A 163 10.72 10.10 -4.34
CA GLY A 163 9.87 11.29 -4.51
C GLY A 163 8.61 11.33 -3.66
N ILE A 164 8.41 10.39 -2.72
CA ILE A 164 7.22 10.34 -1.86
C ILE A 164 7.46 11.11 -0.56
N LYS A 165 6.61 12.09 -0.25
CA LYS A 165 6.59 12.78 1.06
C LYS A 165 5.95 11.89 2.11
N VAL A 166 6.70 11.54 3.16
CA VAL A 166 6.27 10.61 4.20
C VAL A 166 5.91 11.34 5.48
N VAL A 167 4.73 11.05 6.03
CA VAL A 167 4.24 11.50 7.34
C VAL A 167 4.07 10.29 8.25
N GLY A 168 4.64 10.34 9.44
CA GLY A 168 4.43 9.30 10.46
C GLY A 168 3.04 9.42 11.09
N LEU A 169 2.38 8.30 11.29
CA LEU A 169 1.11 8.26 12.04
C LEU A 169 1.36 8.71 13.49
N GLY A 170 0.67 9.75 13.91
CA GLY A 170 0.81 10.36 15.22
C GLY A 170 -0.09 11.58 15.39
N PRO A 171 0.03 12.33 16.51
CA PRO A 171 -0.83 13.47 16.80
C PRO A 171 -0.80 14.59 15.75
N SER A 172 0.32 14.78 15.05
CA SER A 172 0.48 15.79 13.98
C SER A 172 0.01 15.30 12.62
N ALA A 173 -0.19 14.00 12.41
CA ALA A 173 -0.45 13.41 11.09
C ALA A 173 -1.62 14.08 10.36
N GLY A 174 -2.72 14.37 11.05
CA GLY A 174 -3.88 15.04 10.46
C GLY A 174 -3.54 16.43 9.93
N THR A 175 -2.76 17.22 10.68
CA THR A 175 -2.34 18.56 10.27
C THR A 175 -1.38 18.49 9.07
N GLU A 176 -0.46 17.54 9.06
CA GLU A 176 0.48 17.35 7.96
C GLU A 176 -0.21 16.87 6.69
N VAL A 177 -1.22 15.97 6.81
CA VAL A 177 -2.06 15.56 5.67
C VAL A 177 -2.84 16.76 5.10
N LEU A 178 -3.43 17.59 5.96
CA LEU A 178 -4.12 18.81 5.51
C LEU A 178 -3.16 19.76 4.78
N ALA A 179 -1.92 19.89 5.23
CA ALA A 179 -0.91 20.68 4.52
C ALA A 179 -0.58 20.09 3.15
N MET A 180 -0.41 18.76 3.06
CA MET A 180 -0.18 18.08 1.78
C MET A 180 -1.32 18.24 0.78
N LEU A 181 -2.58 18.18 1.24
CA LEU A 181 -3.74 18.43 0.37
C LEU A 181 -3.77 19.86 -0.13
N ARG A 182 -3.45 20.86 0.72
CA ARG A 182 -3.31 22.28 0.31
C ARG A 182 -2.17 22.52 -0.69
N GLU A 183 -1.12 21.68 -0.64
CA GLU A 183 -0.04 21.65 -1.63
C GLU A 183 -0.47 20.94 -2.94
N ASN A 184 -1.74 20.60 -3.07
CA ASN A 184 -2.31 19.86 -4.20
C ASN A 184 -1.63 18.52 -4.47
N ARG A 185 -1.31 17.75 -3.41
CA ARG A 185 -0.72 16.41 -3.53
C ARG A 185 -1.77 15.31 -3.64
N ALA A 186 -1.38 14.22 -4.32
CA ALA A 186 -2.07 12.94 -4.19
C ALA A 186 -1.60 12.26 -2.89
N VAL A 187 -2.50 12.13 -1.92
CA VAL A 187 -2.16 11.61 -0.58
C VAL A 187 -2.67 10.18 -0.42
N CYS A 188 -1.74 9.22 -0.40
CA CYS A 188 -2.01 7.80 -0.20
C CYS A 188 -2.31 7.51 1.28
N LEU A 189 -3.50 7.01 1.56
CA LEU A 189 -3.95 6.66 2.90
C LEU A 189 -4.45 5.21 2.92
N PRO A 190 -3.79 4.30 3.67
CA PRO A 190 -4.28 2.94 3.86
C PRO A 190 -5.68 2.94 4.49
N SER A 191 -6.61 2.17 3.91
CA SER A 191 -8.03 2.19 4.27
C SER A 191 -8.56 0.87 4.82
N ASP A 192 -7.77 -0.18 4.76
CA ASP A 192 -8.16 -1.56 5.06
C ASP A 192 -7.80 -2.03 6.48
N ARG A 193 -7.11 -1.16 7.26
CA ARG A 193 -6.62 -1.53 8.59
C ARG A 193 -6.84 -0.42 9.60
N HIS A 194 -7.57 -0.73 10.67
CA HIS A 194 -7.73 0.19 11.81
C HIS A 194 -6.58 0.03 12.79
N VAL A 195 -5.78 1.09 12.97
CA VAL A 195 -4.58 1.10 13.84
C VAL A 195 -4.83 1.85 15.14
N GLY A 196 -6.07 2.30 15.37
CA GLY A 196 -6.48 3.08 16.53
C GLY A 196 -7.08 4.43 16.16
N GLY A 197 -7.57 5.16 17.16
CA GLY A 197 -8.31 6.42 16.97
C GLY A 197 -9.79 6.20 16.66
N ALA A 198 -10.42 7.18 16.00
CA ALA A 198 -11.82 7.08 15.60
C ALA A 198 -12.00 6.11 14.42
N GLY A 199 -12.89 5.16 14.59
CA GLY A 199 -13.26 4.20 13.55
C GLY A 199 -14.77 4.13 13.34
N VAL A 200 -15.19 3.50 12.27
CA VAL A 200 -16.58 3.20 11.95
C VAL A 200 -16.77 1.71 11.98
N GLU A 201 -17.76 1.25 12.74
CA GLU A 201 -18.16 -0.14 12.75
C GLU A 201 -18.86 -0.49 11.42
N VAL A 202 -18.42 -1.55 10.80
CA VAL A 202 -18.95 -2.04 9.51
C VAL A 202 -19.05 -3.56 9.54
N GLU A 203 -19.97 -4.09 8.76
CA GLU A 203 -19.97 -5.50 8.41
C GLU A 203 -19.07 -5.71 7.18
N PHE A 204 -18.08 -6.60 7.30
CA PHE A 204 -17.16 -6.92 6.23
C PHE A 204 -17.02 -8.43 6.09
N PHE A 205 -17.49 -8.99 4.98
CA PHE A 205 -17.59 -10.44 4.75
C PHE A 205 -18.32 -11.20 5.88
N GLY A 206 -19.48 -10.66 6.31
CA GLY A 206 -20.32 -11.27 7.36
C GLY A 206 -19.78 -11.13 8.79
N GLU A 207 -18.75 -10.33 9.00
CA GLU A 207 -18.16 -10.10 10.33
C GLU A 207 -18.16 -8.63 10.69
N GLN A 208 -18.46 -8.31 11.94
CA GLN A 208 -18.35 -6.95 12.46
C GLN A 208 -16.88 -6.59 12.63
N THR A 209 -16.49 -5.44 12.08
CA THR A 209 -15.13 -4.90 12.18
C THR A 209 -15.15 -3.38 12.23
N THR A 210 -13.99 -2.77 12.46
CA THR A 210 -13.85 -1.32 12.48
C THR A 210 -12.92 -0.89 11.36
N LEU A 211 -13.35 0.09 10.55
CA LEU A 211 -12.51 0.72 9.54
C LEU A 211 -12.14 2.15 9.94
N PRO A 212 -10.99 2.69 9.47
CA PRO A 212 -10.55 4.04 9.82
C PRO A 212 -11.48 5.11 9.24
N ALA A 213 -12.01 5.98 10.10
CA ALA A 213 -12.87 7.10 9.69
C ALA A 213 -12.10 8.29 9.08
N GLY A 214 -10.78 8.29 9.21
CA GLY A 214 -9.92 9.45 8.89
C GLY A 214 -10.03 9.92 7.45
N LEU A 215 -10.09 8.99 6.49
CA LEU A 215 -10.18 9.31 5.07
C LEU A 215 -11.46 10.09 4.73
N ALA A 216 -12.60 9.55 5.15
CA ALA A 216 -13.90 10.20 4.94
C ALA A 216 -13.98 11.55 5.65
N THR A 217 -13.47 11.63 6.89
CA THR A 217 -13.42 12.88 7.66
C THR A 217 -12.58 13.95 6.95
N LEU A 218 -11.42 13.56 6.41
CA LEU A 218 -10.57 14.47 5.64
C LEU A 218 -11.25 14.94 4.37
N ALA A 219 -11.85 14.04 3.59
CA ALA A 219 -12.57 14.37 2.36
C ALA A 219 -13.71 15.37 2.64
N LEU A 220 -14.53 15.09 3.67
CA LEU A 220 -15.65 15.98 4.06
C LEU A 220 -15.18 17.36 4.54
N ARG A 221 -14.03 17.43 5.24
CA ARG A 221 -13.49 18.70 5.77
C ARG A 221 -12.79 19.55 4.73
N THR A 222 -12.17 18.92 3.74
CA THR A 222 -11.30 19.62 2.76
C THR A 222 -11.97 19.81 1.41
N GLY A 223 -13.02 19.04 1.11
CA GLY A 223 -13.57 18.92 -0.24
C GLY A 223 -12.63 18.22 -1.22
N ALA A 224 -11.52 17.63 -0.74
CA ALA A 224 -10.63 16.85 -1.59
C ALA A 224 -11.34 15.57 -2.07
N PRO A 225 -11.28 15.26 -3.37
CA PRO A 225 -11.83 14.02 -3.90
C PRO A 225 -11.22 12.79 -3.24
N LEU A 226 -12.07 11.81 -2.88
CA LEU A 226 -11.67 10.52 -2.33
C LEU A 226 -11.76 9.47 -3.43
N LEU A 227 -10.63 8.93 -3.83
CA LEU A 227 -10.51 7.96 -4.90
C LEU A 227 -10.07 6.60 -4.36
N PRO A 228 -10.83 5.52 -4.56
CA PRO A 228 -10.35 4.18 -4.28
C PRO A 228 -9.25 3.79 -5.28
N ILE A 229 -8.18 3.17 -4.78
CA ILE A 229 -7.05 2.71 -5.60
C ILE A 229 -6.78 1.25 -5.27
N ALA A 230 -6.52 0.45 -6.29
CA ALA A 230 -6.02 -0.90 -6.14
C ALA A 230 -4.77 -1.10 -7.01
N VAL A 231 -3.79 -1.83 -6.49
CA VAL A 231 -2.57 -2.18 -7.22
C VAL A 231 -2.43 -3.69 -7.25
N TYR A 232 -2.23 -4.24 -8.41
CA TYR A 232 -2.07 -5.67 -8.65
C TYR A 232 -0.67 -5.96 -9.19
N ASP A 233 0.04 -6.89 -8.58
CA ASP A 233 1.31 -7.38 -9.09
C ASP A 233 1.06 -8.48 -10.12
N HIS A 234 1.86 -8.49 -11.19
CA HIS A 234 1.88 -9.54 -12.20
C HIS A 234 3.32 -9.87 -12.61
N PRO A 235 3.57 -10.99 -13.31
CA PRO A 235 4.91 -11.31 -13.78
C PRO A 235 5.50 -10.20 -14.67
N GLY A 236 6.49 -9.48 -14.14
CA GLY A 236 7.21 -8.42 -14.85
C GLY A 236 6.76 -7.00 -14.56
N GLY A 237 5.76 -6.76 -13.68
CA GLY A 237 5.33 -5.41 -13.35
C GLY A 237 4.12 -5.33 -12.45
N CYS A 238 3.46 -4.19 -12.50
CA CYS A 238 2.28 -3.87 -11.71
C CYS A 238 1.17 -3.26 -12.57
N HIS A 239 -0.05 -3.37 -12.10
CA HIS A 239 -1.21 -2.72 -12.70
C HIS A 239 -1.99 -1.94 -11.63
N GLY A 240 -2.16 -0.64 -11.85
CA GLY A 240 -2.91 0.26 -10.97
C GLY A 240 -4.32 0.50 -11.52
N VAL A 241 -5.33 0.47 -10.65
CA VAL A 241 -6.72 0.73 -11.02
C VAL A 241 -7.31 1.79 -10.11
N VAL A 242 -7.97 2.77 -10.74
CA VAL A 242 -8.84 3.75 -10.07
C VAL A 242 -10.28 3.48 -10.53
N PRO A 243 -11.02 2.59 -9.87
CA PRO A 243 -12.24 2.01 -10.45
C PRO A 243 -13.37 3.04 -10.62
N VAL A 244 -13.63 3.88 -9.60
CA VAL A 244 -14.68 4.91 -9.63
C VAL A 244 -14.32 6.02 -8.64
N SER A 245 -14.63 7.28 -8.95
CA SER A 245 -14.50 8.35 -7.96
C SER A 245 -15.79 8.48 -7.15
N TYR A 246 -15.69 8.44 -5.83
CA TYR A 246 -16.76 8.88 -4.94
C TYR A 246 -16.59 10.39 -4.68
N THR A 247 -17.01 11.21 -5.62
CA THR A 247 -16.86 12.67 -5.54
C THR A 247 -17.89 13.34 -4.64
N HIS A 248 -18.95 12.62 -4.22
CA HIS A 248 -20.06 13.18 -3.44
C HIS A 248 -20.30 12.35 -2.17
N LEU A 249 -19.44 12.56 -1.16
CA LEU A 249 -19.78 12.18 0.21
C LEU A 249 -20.73 13.27 0.76
N THR A 250 -22.03 13.04 0.64
CA THR A 250 -23.01 13.86 1.35
C THR A 250 -23.13 13.35 2.78
N LEU A 251 -22.94 14.24 3.77
CA LEU A 251 -23.37 13.93 5.13
C LEU A 251 -24.87 13.61 5.11
N PRO A 252 -25.32 12.53 5.79
CA PRO A 252 -26.75 12.33 5.97
C PRO A 252 -27.30 13.57 6.66
N THR A 253 -28.16 14.32 5.97
CA THR A 253 -28.96 15.36 6.60
C THR A 253 -29.77 14.68 7.69
N LYS A 254 -29.51 15.07 8.95
CA LYS A 254 -30.39 14.66 10.04
C LYS A 254 -31.82 15.08 9.69
N ALA A 255 -32.66 14.06 9.44
CA ALA A 255 -34.09 14.24 9.46
C ALA A 255 -34.56 14.46 10.89
#